data_dcf2b6abbcf28b70bce18aeb8a125587
#
_entry.id   dcf2b6abbcf28b70bce18aeb8a125587
#
_cell.length_a   1.000
_cell.length_b   1.000
_cell.length_c   1.000
_cell.angle_alpha   90.00
_cell.angle_beta   90.00
_cell.angle_gamma   90.00
#
_symmetry.space_group_name_H-M   'P 1'
#
loop_
_entity.id
_entity.type
_entity.pdbx_description
1 polymer ?
#
loop_
_entity_poly.entity_id
_entity_poly.type
_entity_poly.pdbx_seq_one_letter_code
_entity_poly.pdbx_strand_id
1 'polypeptide(L)'
;MLTNTPSSARTDFAPTDSTSPSSAPTESAPGSQLAVAQRLMSLLRDTATEPRPDTQLEALTLAVSADLPVLLWGEPGIGKTAALTQLADSLGLPLTTVIASVHEPSDFSGLPVVGDDPAVQGVPMAPPDWAVRLVRAGKGLLFLDELSTAPPAVQAALLRLVLERRIGALRLPPGVRIVAAANPRSSAADGWELSPPLANRFVHLRWAHDHEVVVRGLGGTWPRATLPRLDPGKLSGAVDFARRAVCGLLSARPALVHRLPTTETRRGGPWPSPRSWDMALSLLAFATAAGSSREVLSLLVRGTVGDGPGLELLASLDRMDLPDPEALLADPAGAVLPERGDLRQAALDGVVTAVRTRPDRARWDAAWALLVRALETGAPDLVVVPATTLAAVRQEDWDVPAAIEHLAGVVSLSRRADRAAERVARRAADAEAGR
;
A
#
# COMPACT_ATOMS: atom_id res chain seq x y z
N MET A 1 9.49 63.52 -11.39
CA MET A 1 10.79 64.20 -11.68
C MET A 1 11.81 63.09 -11.94
N LEU A 2 12.17 63.02 -13.21
CA LEU A 2 13.50 62.72 -13.77
C LEU A 2 14.10 61.32 -13.43
N THR A 3 14.03 60.38 -14.36
CA THR A 3 14.89 60.08 -15.54
C THR A 3 16.32 59.67 -15.18
N ASN A 4 16.75 58.44 -15.50
CA ASN A 4 17.64 58.16 -16.65
C ASN A 4 18.17 56.70 -16.61
N THR A 5 17.98 55.98 -17.67
CA THR A 5 18.92 55.02 -18.27
C THR A 5 19.90 55.82 -19.14
N PRO A 6 21.05 55.32 -19.70
CA PRO A 6 21.30 54.00 -20.28
C PRO A 6 22.77 53.50 -20.26
N SER A 7 23.01 52.43 -21.08
CA SER A 7 24.20 52.14 -21.93
C SER A 7 25.15 51.04 -21.49
N SER A 8 25.04 49.89 -22.11
CA SER A 8 25.84 49.19 -23.12
C SER A 8 27.36 49.14 -22.93
N ALA A 9 27.92 47.95 -22.93
CA ALA A 9 29.12 47.61 -23.69
C ALA A 9 29.27 46.09 -23.86
N ARG A 10 29.31 45.67 -25.12
CA ARG A 10 29.82 44.39 -25.61
C ARG A 10 31.34 44.35 -25.47
N THR A 11 31.89 43.18 -25.20
CA THR A 11 33.19 42.75 -25.72
C THR A 11 33.20 41.24 -25.94
N ASP A 12 33.41 40.88 -27.19
CA ASP A 12 33.73 39.56 -27.71
C ASP A 12 35.09 39.09 -27.19
N PHE A 13 35.23 37.82 -26.92
CA PHE A 13 36.46 37.04 -27.19
C PHE A 13 36.11 35.53 -27.31
N ALA A 14 36.49 34.95 -28.44
CA ALA A 14 36.43 33.53 -28.80
C ALA A 14 37.81 32.88 -28.57
N PRO A 15 38.09 31.61 -28.99
CA PRO A 15 38.02 30.44 -28.09
C PRO A 15 39.42 29.79 -27.92
N THR A 16 39.61 28.92 -26.95
CA THR A 16 40.73 27.95 -26.97
C THR A 16 40.26 26.56 -26.62
N ASP A 17 40.52 25.65 -27.54
CA ASP A 17 40.47 24.19 -27.44
C ASP A 17 41.25 23.64 -26.25
N SER A 18 40.68 22.67 -25.54
CA SER A 18 41.46 21.56 -24.97
C SER A 18 40.55 20.35 -24.75
N THR A 19 40.77 19.35 -25.55
CA THR A 19 40.28 17.95 -25.51
C THR A 19 40.73 17.23 -24.25
N SER A 20 39.79 16.51 -23.60
CA SER A 20 40.06 15.24 -22.91
C SER A 20 38.77 14.47 -22.61
N PRO A 21 38.80 13.14 -22.49
CA PRO A 21 37.71 12.27 -22.94
C PRO A 21 36.61 12.04 -21.90
N SER A 22 35.40 12.14 -22.41
CA SER A 22 34.15 11.77 -21.73
C SER A 22 34.05 10.26 -21.54
N SER A 23 33.98 9.83 -20.29
CA SER A 23 33.47 8.50 -19.92
C SER A 23 31.97 8.47 -20.15
N ALA A 24 31.53 7.72 -21.14
CA ALA A 24 30.11 7.45 -21.41
C ALA A 24 29.44 6.67 -20.27
N PRO A 25 28.20 6.98 -19.87
CA PRO A 25 27.42 6.13 -19.00
C PRO A 25 26.97 4.88 -19.77
N THR A 26 27.17 3.71 -19.16
CA THR A 26 26.73 2.42 -19.65
C THR A 26 25.21 2.42 -19.81
N GLU A 27 24.71 2.46 -21.04
CA GLU A 27 23.30 2.25 -21.36
C GLU A 27 22.90 0.83 -20.97
N SER A 28 21.97 0.72 -20.04
CA SER A 28 21.28 -0.52 -19.71
C SER A 28 20.39 -0.96 -20.89
N ALA A 29 20.49 -2.23 -21.27
CA ALA A 29 19.82 -2.83 -22.44
C ALA A 29 18.30 -2.53 -22.49
N PRO A 30 17.75 -2.16 -23.68
CA PRO A 30 16.36 -1.70 -23.84
C PRO A 30 15.29 -2.75 -23.45
N GLY A 31 15.62 -4.03 -23.37
CA GLY A 31 14.70 -5.09 -22.93
C GLY A 31 14.36 -5.06 -21.43
N SER A 32 15.26 -4.57 -20.57
CA SER A 32 15.00 -4.49 -19.14
C SER A 32 14.07 -3.32 -18.77
N GLN A 33 14.17 -2.20 -19.49
CA GLN A 33 13.32 -1.03 -19.27
C GLN A 33 11.89 -1.27 -19.74
N LEU A 34 11.69 -1.99 -20.85
CA LEU A 34 10.36 -2.34 -21.35
C LEU A 34 9.66 -3.34 -20.40
N ALA A 35 10.37 -4.33 -19.90
CA ALA A 35 9.84 -5.29 -18.93
C ALA A 35 9.49 -4.61 -17.60
N VAL A 36 10.31 -3.67 -17.12
CA VAL A 36 10.03 -2.86 -15.93
C VAL A 36 8.83 -1.94 -16.17
N ALA A 37 8.75 -1.30 -17.33
CA ALA A 37 7.62 -0.46 -17.68
C ALA A 37 6.31 -1.25 -17.83
N GLN A 38 6.35 -2.42 -18.46
CA GLN A 38 5.19 -3.32 -18.57
C GLN A 38 4.74 -3.83 -17.19
N ARG A 39 5.69 -4.16 -16.32
CA ARG A 39 5.41 -4.60 -14.94
C ARG A 39 4.86 -3.45 -14.08
N LEU A 40 5.39 -2.24 -14.26
CA LEU A 40 4.84 -1.03 -13.63
C LEU A 40 3.42 -0.75 -14.12
N MET A 41 3.16 -0.91 -15.41
CA MET A 41 1.83 -0.72 -16.01
C MET A 41 0.84 -1.82 -15.60
N SER A 42 1.26 -3.07 -15.37
CA SER A 42 0.39 -4.12 -14.81
C SER A 42 0.07 -3.83 -13.35
N LEU A 43 1.06 -3.44 -12.55
CA LEU A 43 0.85 -3.03 -11.16
C LEU A 43 -0.06 -1.80 -11.06
N LEU A 44 0.07 -0.84 -11.99
CA LEU A 44 -0.80 0.33 -12.08
C LEU A 44 -2.21 -0.03 -12.55
N ARG A 45 -2.39 -1.04 -13.41
CA ARG A 45 -3.72 -1.55 -13.80
C ARG A 45 -4.40 -2.28 -12.64
N ASP A 46 -3.67 -3.10 -11.88
CA ASP A 46 -4.18 -3.76 -10.66
C ASP A 46 -4.54 -2.75 -9.57
N THR A 47 -3.85 -1.57 -9.54
CA THR A 47 -4.18 -0.48 -8.62
C THR A 47 -5.33 0.40 -9.09
N ALA A 48 -5.71 0.33 -10.37
CA ALA A 48 -6.82 1.10 -10.96
C ALA A 48 -8.15 0.33 -10.92
N THR A 49 -8.14 -0.96 -10.56
CA THR A 49 -9.39 -1.71 -10.36
C THR A 49 -10.06 -1.19 -9.10
N GLU A 50 -11.27 -0.66 -9.23
CA GLU A 50 -12.06 -0.26 -8.07
C GLU A 50 -12.23 -1.46 -7.14
N PRO A 51 -11.99 -1.28 -5.81
CA PRO A 51 -12.07 -2.40 -4.86
C PRO A 51 -13.48 -2.98 -4.86
N ARG A 52 -13.60 -4.30 -4.80
CA ARG A 52 -14.89 -4.95 -4.69
C ARG A 52 -15.59 -4.49 -3.41
N PRO A 53 -16.92 -4.32 -3.40
CA PRO A 53 -17.67 -3.82 -2.25
C PRO A 53 -17.44 -4.63 -0.97
N ASP A 54 -17.35 -5.95 -1.09
CA ASP A 54 -17.08 -6.83 0.04
C ASP A 54 -15.68 -6.58 0.62
N THR A 55 -14.69 -6.33 -0.22
CA THR A 55 -13.29 -6.01 0.18
C THR A 55 -13.22 -4.66 0.90
N GLN A 56 -13.97 -3.65 0.44
CA GLN A 56 -14.01 -2.33 1.10
C GLN A 56 -14.67 -2.43 2.48
N LEU A 57 -15.79 -3.16 2.56
CA LEU A 57 -16.52 -3.33 3.81
C LEU A 57 -15.72 -4.15 4.82
N GLU A 58 -14.98 -5.18 4.37
CA GLU A 58 -14.08 -5.94 5.21
C GLU A 58 -12.93 -5.08 5.73
N ALA A 59 -12.28 -4.28 4.86
CA ALA A 59 -11.20 -3.38 5.26
C ALA A 59 -11.69 -2.34 6.29
N LEU A 60 -12.87 -1.75 6.07
CA LEU A 60 -13.50 -0.83 7.00
C LEU A 60 -13.76 -1.51 8.35
N THR A 61 -14.34 -2.71 8.33
CA THR A 61 -14.69 -3.47 9.53
C THR A 61 -13.44 -3.83 10.35
N LEU A 62 -12.36 -4.26 9.68
CA LEU A 62 -11.07 -4.55 10.33
C LEU A 62 -10.46 -3.31 10.99
N ALA A 63 -10.41 -2.18 10.26
CA ALA A 63 -9.83 -0.95 10.80
C ALA A 63 -10.61 -0.43 12.01
N VAL A 64 -11.95 -0.45 11.95
CA VAL A 64 -12.82 -0.07 13.07
C VAL A 64 -12.67 -1.04 14.25
N SER A 65 -12.53 -2.36 13.99
CA SER A 65 -12.30 -3.37 15.01
C SER A 65 -10.94 -3.21 15.69
N ALA A 66 -9.93 -2.76 14.95
CA ALA A 66 -8.59 -2.43 15.46
C ALA A 66 -8.53 -1.09 16.24
N ASP A 67 -9.67 -0.43 16.45
CA ASP A 67 -9.78 0.89 17.11
C ASP A 67 -8.98 2.00 16.42
N LEU A 68 -8.83 1.93 15.10
CA LEU A 68 -8.17 2.95 14.32
C LEU A 68 -9.19 3.89 13.66
N PRO A 69 -8.97 5.22 13.68
CA PRO A 69 -9.81 6.16 12.97
C PRO A 69 -9.76 5.92 11.45
N VAL A 70 -10.92 5.88 10.80
CA VAL A 70 -11.04 5.64 9.35
C VAL A 70 -11.61 6.87 8.66
N LEU A 71 -11.07 7.21 7.50
CA LEU A 71 -11.60 8.24 6.60
C LEU A 71 -12.04 7.61 5.28
N LEU A 72 -13.35 7.69 5.01
CA LEU A 72 -13.95 7.21 3.78
C LEU A 72 -13.96 8.33 2.73
N TRP A 73 -13.20 8.14 1.65
CA TRP A 73 -13.22 9.01 0.48
C TRP A 73 -14.22 8.49 -0.54
N GLY A 74 -15.19 9.29 -0.91
CA GLY A 74 -16.15 8.90 -1.93
C GLY A 74 -17.10 10.02 -2.28
N GLU A 75 -17.73 9.95 -3.44
CA GLU A 75 -18.67 10.96 -3.93
C GLU A 75 -19.89 11.10 -3.01
N PRO A 76 -20.56 12.25 -2.99
CA PRO A 76 -21.81 12.41 -2.26
C PRO A 76 -22.89 11.44 -2.81
N GLY A 77 -23.73 10.92 -1.93
CA GLY A 77 -24.88 10.08 -2.32
C GLY A 77 -24.55 8.60 -2.59
N ILE A 78 -23.28 8.14 -2.54
CA ILE A 78 -22.90 6.74 -2.84
C ILE A 78 -23.17 5.73 -1.71
N GLY A 79 -23.87 6.13 -0.64
CA GLY A 79 -24.29 5.22 0.41
C GLY A 79 -23.31 5.08 1.58
N LYS A 80 -22.33 6.00 1.78
CA LYS A 80 -21.39 5.95 2.92
C LYS A 80 -22.11 5.85 4.27
N THR A 81 -23.10 6.68 4.52
CA THR A 81 -23.86 6.69 5.76
C THR A 81 -24.66 5.40 5.97
N ALA A 82 -25.24 4.85 4.89
CA ALA A 82 -25.96 3.56 4.95
C ALA A 82 -25.03 2.41 5.33
N ALA A 83 -23.83 2.36 4.74
CA ALA A 83 -22.82 1.36 5.07
C ALA A 83 -22.37 1.46 6.53
N LEU A 84 -22.18 2.68 7.06
CA LEU A 84 -21.81 2.90 8.45
C LEU A 84 -22.93 2.55 9.43
N THR A 85 -24.19 2.79 9.07
CA THR A 85 -25.35 2.33 9.84
C THR A 85 -25.35 0.81 9.95
N GLN A 86 -25.18 0.10 8.83
CA GLN A 86 -25.10 -1.37 8.80
C GLN A 86 -23.90 -1.90 9.61
N LEU A 87 -22.75 -1.22 9.52
CA LEU A 87 -21.56 -1.58 10.32
C LEU A 87 -21.82 -1.39 11.81
N ALA A 88 -22.40 -0.26 12.21
CA ALA A 88 -22.75 0.03 13.59
C ALA A 88 -23.70 -1.02 14.17
N ASP A 89 -24.74 -1.39 13.41
CA ASP A 89 -25.69 -2.44 13.78
C ASP A 89 -24.99 -3.80 13.93
N SER A 90 -24.10 -4.17 12.99
CA SER A 90 -23.35 -5.41 13.03
C SER A 90 -22.39 -5.49 14.23
N LEU A 91 -21.83 -4.34 14.65
CA LEU A 91 -20.97 -4.24 15.84
C LEU A 91 -21.74 -4.06 17.15
N GLY A 92 -23.06 -3.86 17.10
CA GLY A 92 -23.88 -3.53 18.28
C GLY A 92 -23.47 -2.21 18.93
N LEU A 93 -23.09 -1.22 18.12
CA LEU A 93 -22.66 0.10 18.53
C LEU A 93 -23.75 1.15 18.19
N PRO A 94 -24.16 2.02 19.11
CA PRO A 94 -25.01 3.15 18.76
C PRO A 94 -24.24 4.09 17.81
N LEU A 95 -24.88 4.48 16.69
CA LEU A 95 -24.34 5.43 15.74
C LEU A 95 -24.65 6.86 16.19
N THR A 96 -23.63 7.71 16.22
CA THR A 96 -23.76 9.15 16.43
C THR A 96 -23.14 9.88 15.24
N THR A 97 -23.96 10.57 14.45
CA THR A 97 -23.50 11.34 13.30
C THR A 97 -23.34 12.81 13.67
N VAL A 98 -22.20 13.38 13.28
CA VAL A 98 -21.85 14.80 13.44
C VAL A 98 -21.39 15.31 12.08
N ILE A 99 -22.09 16.29 11.52
CA ILE A 99 -21.74 16.88 10.22
C ILE A 99 -20.74 18.00 10.49
N ALA A 100 -19.47 17.77 10.12
CA ALA A 100 -18.38 18.68 10.48
C ALA A 100 -18.49 20.07 9.85
N SER A 101 -19.13 20.19 8.68
CA SER A 101 -19.27 21.45 7.94
C SER A 101 -20.23 22.45 8.57
N VAL A 102 -21.21 21.97 9.38
CA VAL A 102 -22.22 22.84 10.00
C VAL A 102 -21.86 23.26 11.44
N HIS A 103 -20.75 22.74 11.96
CA HIS A 103 -20.29 23.01 13.33
C HIS A 103 -19.20 24.08 13.39
N GLU A 104 -19.17 24.77 14.52
CA GLU A 104 -18.10 25.69 14.89
C GLU A 104 -17.03 25.01 15.75
N PRO A 105 -15.81 25.57 15.86
CA PRO A 105 -14.75 25.01 16.72
C PRO A 105 -15.16 24.84 18.17
N SER A 106 -16.04 25.72 18.68
CA SER A 106 -16.63 25.69 20.02
C SER A 106 -17.44 24.43 20.30
N ASP A 107 -18.09 23.86 19.27
CA ASP A 107 -18.87 22.62 19.38
C ASP A 107 -18.02 21.40 19.69
N PHE A 108 -16.73 21.47 19.38
CA PHE A 108 -15.75 20.41 19.69
C PHE A 108 -14.87 20.75 20.90
N SER A 109 -14.72 22.01 21.22
CA SER A 109 -13.94 22.49 22.38
C SER A 109 -14.78 22.60 23.65
N GLY A 110 -16.09 22.65 23.52
CA GLY A 110 -17.04 22.98 24.57
C GLY A 110 -17.30 24.47 24.68
N LEU A 111 -18.41 24.83 25.29
CA LEU A 111 -18.79 26.22 25.56
C LEU A 111 -18.32 26.62 26.96
N PRO A 112 -17.74 27.83 27.15
CA PRO A 112 -17.34 28.29 28.46
C PRO A 112 -18.61 28.55 29.31
N VAL A 113 -18.63 27.99 30.51
CA VAL A 113 -19.70 28.21 31.47
C VAL A 113 -19.15 29.06 32.62
N VAL A 114 -19.67 30.26 32.78
CA VAL A 114 -19.36 31.09 33.93
C VAL A 114 -20.25 30.61 35.08
N GLY A 115 -19.66 30.01 36.10
CA GLY A 115 -20.35 29.59 37.32
C GLY A 115 -20.06 30.57 38.44
N ASP A 116 -21.02 30.72 39.35
CA ASP A 116 -20.89 31.58 40.54
C ASP A 116 -20.17 30.88 41.71
N ASP A 117 -19.64 29.67 41.51
CA ASP A 117 -18.95 28.90 42.55
C ASP A 117 -17.49 29.37 42.70
N PRO A 118 -17.16 30.09 43.79
CA PRO A 118 -15.81 30.59 44.02
C PRO A 118 -14.75 29.48 44.24
N ALA A 119 -15.17 28.24 44.44
CA ALA A 119 -14.26 27.12 44.61
C ALA A 119 -13.77 26.57 43.24
N VAL A 120 -14.41 26.93 42.14
CA VAL A 120 -14.02 26.50 40.78
C VAL A 120 -12.91 27.42 40.26
N GLN A 121 -11.69 26.95 40.28
CA GLN A 121 -10.57 27.66 39.66
C GLN A 121 -10.61 27.44 38.13
N GLY A 122 -10.88 28.47 37.37
CA GLY A 122 -10.94 28.46 35.90
C GLY A 122 -12.38 28.46 35.36
N VAL A 123 -12.50 28.50 34.03
CA VAL A 123 -13.78 28.47 33.32
C VAL A 123 -14.03 27.05 32.80
N PRO A 124 -15.00 26.31 33.38
CA PRO A 124 -15.33 24.99 32.86
C PRO A 124 -15.91 25.08 31.45
N MET A 125 -15.56 24.12 30.60
CA MET A 125 -16.06 24.02 29.23
C MET A 125 -17.15 22.96 29.18
N ALA A 126 -18.42 23.36 28.95
CA ALA A 126 -19.55 22.45 28.81
C ALA A 126 -19.44 21.69 27.47
N PRO A 127 -19.39 20.36 27.49
CA PRO A 127 -19.32 19.57 26.27
C PRO A 127 -20.67 19.54 25.54
N PRO A 128 -20.70 19.29 24.22
CA PRO A 128 -21.94 19.12 23.48
C PRO A 128 -22.69 17.85 23.92
N ASP A 129 -24.00 17.86 23.78
CA ASP A 129 -24.87 16.77 24.24
C ASP A 129 -24.59 15.44 23.57
N TRP A 130 -24.23 15.42 22.26
CA TRP A 130 -23.87 14.20 21.58
C TRP A 130 -22.64 13.50 22.20
N ALA A 131 -21.68 14.28 22.70
CA ALA A 131 -20.49 13.74 23.38
C ALA A 131 -20.86 13.17 24.77
N VAL A 132 -21.74 13.87 25.50
CA VAL A 132 -22.24 13.37 26.78
C VAL A 132 -22.97 12.03 26.59
N ARG A 133 -23.80 11.91 25.54
CA ARG A 133 -24.49 10.66 25.23
C ARG A 133 -23.53 9.50 24.95
N LEU A 134 -22.47 9.75 24.14
CA LEU A 134 -21.44 8.73 23.86
C LEU A 134 -20.70 8.27 25.13
N VAL A 135 -20.35 9.23 26.00
CA VAL A 135 -19.68 8.91 27.27
C VAL A 135 -20.58 8.08 28.18
N ARG A 136 -21.85 8.45 28.29
CA ARG A 136 -22.85 7.70 29.09
C ARG A 136 -23.07 6.28 28.54
N ALA A 137 -23.09 6.12 27.23
CA ALA A 137 -23.23 4.82 26.58
C ALA A 137 -22.00 3.91 26.76
N GLY A 138 -20.82 4.49 27.05
CA GLY A 138 -19.56 3.78 27.21
C GLY A 138 -18.98 3.20 25.91
N LYS A 139 -19.77 3.13 24.83
CA LYS A 139 -19.41 2.64 23.50
C LYS A 139 -20.23 3.36 22.43
N GLY A 140 -19.76 3.33 21.18
CA GLY A 140 -20.49 3.90 20.05
C GLY A 140 -19.62 4.01 18.79
N LEU A 141 -20.26 4.27 17.68
CA LEU A 141 -19.62 4.66 16.43
C LEU A 141 -19.87 6.15 16.21
N LEU A 142 -18.82 6.97 16.36
CA LEU A 142 -18.86 8.39 16.05
C LEU A 142 -18.55 8.57 14.58
N PHE A 143 -19.51 9.05 13.82
CA PHE A 143 -19.38 9.36 12.41
C PHE A 143 -19.25 10.86 12.20
N LEU A 144 -18.10 11.30 11.68
CA LEU A 144 -17.81 12.68 11.31
C LEU A 144 -18.02 12.84 9.80
N ASP A 145 -19.19 13.33 9.41
CA ASP A 145 -19.51 13.50 7.98
C ASP A 145 -19.02 14.85 7.46
N GLU A 146 -18.82 14.93 6.14
CA GLU A 146 -18.41 16.14 5.43
C GLU A 146 -17.08 16.75 5.92
N LEU A 147 -16.10 15.93 6.28
CA LEU A 147 -14.85 16.42 6.86
C LEU A 147 -14.04 17.33 5.90
N SER A 148 -14.15 17.11 4.57
CA SER A 148 -13.45 17.91 3.56
C SER A 148 -14.05 19.30 3.35
N THR A 149 -15.29 19.55 3.78
CA THR A 149 -15.94 20.86 3.72
C THR A 149 -15.84 21.63 5.03
N ALA A 150 -15.30 21.00 6.08
CA ALA A 150 -15.07 21.65 7.37
C ALA A 150 -13.94 22.69 7.28
N PRO A 151 -14.18 23.94 7.75
CA PRO A 151 -13.17 24.98 7.78
C PRO A 151 -11.90 24.56 8.55
N PRO A 152 -10.73 25.14 8.27
CA PRO A 152 -9.47 24.80 8.95
C PRO A 152 -9.53 24.89 10.48
N ALA A 153 -10.29 25.85 11.02
CA ALA A 153 -10.47 25.99 12.46
C ALA A 153 -11.24 24.81 13.08
N VAL A 154 -12.25 24.30 12.37
CA VAL A 154 -13.00 23.09 12.77
C VAL A 154 -12.09 21.85 12.65
N GLN A 155 -11.32 21.73 11.58
CA GLN A 155 -10.34 20.65 11.44
C GLN A 155 -9.31 20.64 12.57
N ALA A 156 -8.86 21.80 13.05
CA ALA A 156 -7.96 21.91 14.18
C ALA A 156 -8.61 21.42 15.49
N ALA A 157 -9.90 21.72 15.71
CA ALA A 157 -10.65 21.22 16.85
C ALA A 157 -10.88 19.71 16.79
N LEU A 158 -11.21 19.18 15.59
CA LEU A 158 -11.35 17.75 15.33
C LEU A 158 -10.03 16.98 15.50
N LEU A 159 -8.90 17.61 15.23
CA LEU A 159 -7.59 17.02 15.47
C LEU A 159 -7.42 16.56 16.93
N ARG A 160 -7.88 17.38 17.89
CA ARG A 160 -7.85 17.03 19.32
C ARG A 160 -8.78 15.87 19.64
N LEU A 161 -9.98 15.87 19.05
CA LEU A 161 -10.95 14.78 19.20
C LEU A 161 -10.36 13.44 18.71
N VAL A 162 -9.76 13.42 17.51
CA VAL A 162 -9.19 12.20 16.91
C VAL A 162 -7.93 11.76 17.64
N LEU A 163 -7.08 12.70 18.08
CA LEU A 163 -5.80 12.40 18.72
C LEU A 163 -5.95 12.03 20.19
N GLU A 164 -6.59 12.91 20.95
CA GLU A 164 -6.65 12.82 22.41
C GLU A 164 -7.91 12.10 22.89
N ARG A 165 -8.86 11.85 21.97
CA ARG A 165 -10.20 11.35 22.28
C ARG A 165 -10.89 12.24 23.33
N ARG A 166 -10.74 13.57 23.19
CA ARG A 166 -11.26 14.57 24.13
C ARG A 166 -12.11 15.60 23.41
N ILE A 167 -13.17 16.02 24.09
CA ILE A 167 -14.07 17.09 23.70
C ILE A 167 -14.23 17.97 24.92
N GLY A 168 -13.64 19.17 24.88
CA GLY A 168 -13.55 19.99 26.09
C GLY A 168 -12.85 19.22 27.22
N ALA A 169 -13.55 19.12 28.37
CA ALA A 169 -13.08 18.34 29.52
C ALA A 169 -13.39 16.82 29.41
N LEU A 170 -14.34 16.42 28.54
CA LEU A 170 -14.75 15.03 28.43
C LEU A 170 -13.72 14.19 27.67
N ARG A 171 -13.47 12.97 28.17
CA ARG A 171 -12.72 11.95 27.46
C ARG A 171 -13.67 10.89 26.94
N LEU A 172 -13.58 10.57 25.64
CA LEU A 172 -14.35 9.49 25.03
C LEU A 172 -13.88 8.14 25.57
N PRO A 173 -14.80 7.23 25.89
CA PRO A 173 -14.48 5.86 26.32
C PRO A 173 -13.73 5.07 25.25
N PRO A 174 -12.93 4.05 25.64
CA PRO A 174 -12.26 3.17 24.69
C PRO A 174 -13.22 2.40 23.76
N GLY A 175 -14.48 2.22 24.17
CA GLY A 175 -15.52 1.57 23.35
C GLY A 175 -16.08 2.44 22.22
N VAL A 176 -15.67 3.71 22.10
CA VAL A 176 -16.10 4.59 20.99
C VAL A 176 -15.16 4.41 19.81
N ARG A 177 -15.71 4.16 18.64
CA ARG A 177 -14.99 4.08 17.35
C ARG A 177 -15.20 5.37 16.57
N ILE A 178 -14.22 5.78 15.77
CA ILE A 178 -14.28 7.03 14.98
C ILE A 178 -14.16 6.69 13.50
N VAL A 179 -15.16 7.10 12.72
CA VAL A 179 -15.12 7.05 11.27
C VAL A 179 -15.48 8.43 10.75
N ALA A 180 -14.77 8.90 9.75
CA ALA A 180 -15.06 10.15 9.06
C ALA A 180 -15.36 9.89 7.58
N ALA A 181 -16.07 10.82 6.93
CA ALA A 181 -16.25 10.82 5.50
C ALA A 181 -15.83 12.15 4.88
N ALA A 182 -15.27 12.06 3.68
CA ALA A 182 -14.85 13.18 2.88
C ALA A 182 -15.21 12.97 1.41
N ASN A 183 -15.51 14.04 0.72
CA ASN A 183 -15.73 14.02 -0.72
C ASN A 183 -14.43 14.38 -1.45
N PRO A 184 -14.11 13.73 -2.60
CA PRO A 184 -12.99 14.13 -3.43
C PRO A 184 -13.14 15.57 -3.93
N ARG A 185 -12.03 16.27 -4.14
CA ARG A 185 -12.05 17.65 -4.65
C ARG A 185 -12.80 17.81 -5.98
N SER A 186 -12.77 16.78 -6.81
CA SER A 186 -13.51 16.76 -8.10
C SER A 186 -15.02 16.92 -7.94
N SER A 187 -15.56 16.57 -6.77
CA SER A 187 -16.99 16.62 -6.45
C SER A 187 -17.37 17.59 -5.33
N ALA A 188 -16.38 18.28 -4.72
CA ALA A 188 -16.57 19.27 -3.66
C ALA A 188 -16.18 20.65 -4.17
N ALA A 189 -17.15 21.46 -4.62
CA ALA A 189 -16.89 22.79 -5.22
C ALA A 189 -16.21 23.78 -4.25
N ASP A 190 -16.43 23.64 -2.92
CA ASP A 190 -15.91 24.54 -1.88
C ASP A 190 -15.14 23.78 -0.77
N GLY A 191 -14.53 22.63 -1.10
CA GLY A 191 -13.83 21.81 -0.12
C GLY A 191 -12.46 22.36 0.28
N TRP A 192 -12.13 22.22 1.56
CA TRP A 192 -10.81 22.51 2.11
C TRP A 192 -9.92 21.26 2.01
N GLU A 193 -8.61 21.49 1.80
CA GLU A 193 -7.64 20.40 1.96
C GLU A 193 -7.60 19.97 3.44
N LEU A 194 -7.56 18.67 3.66
CA LEU A 194 -7.33 18.17 5.01
C LEU A 194 -5.95 18.59 5.49
N SER A 195 -5.89 19.13 6.70
CA SER A 195 -4.61 19.47 7.31
C SER A 195 -3.74 18.20 7.45
N PRO A 196 -2.45 18.25 7.08
CA PRO A 196 -1.57 17.07 7.11
C PRO A 196 -1.53 16.36 8.47
N PRO A 197 -1.57 17.09 9.63
CA PRO A 197 -1.64 16.44 10.92
C PRO A 197 -2.92 15.64 11.14
N LEU A 198 -4.06 16.10 10.61
CA LEU A 198 -5.34 15.39 10.72
C LEU A 198 -5.38 14.20 9.78
N ALA A 199 -4.97 14.38 8.53
CA ALA A 199 -4.92 13.33 7.53
C ALA A 199 -4.08 12.13 7.98
N ASN A 200 -2.90 12.37 8.56
CA ASN A 200 -1.98 11.30 9.02
C ASN A 200 -2.47 10.53 10.26
N ARG A 201 -3.69 10.77 10.70
CA ARG A 201 -4.33 10.05 11.83
C ARG A 201 -5.41 9.09 11.41
N PHE A 202 -5.76 9.10 10.15
CA PHE A 202 -6.78 8.23 9.60
C PHE A 202 -6.19 7.11 8.74
N VAL A 203 -6.89 5.98 8.74
CA VAL A 203 -6.79 4.98 7.69
C VAL A 203 -7.69 5.46 6.55
N HIS A 204 -7.11 5.79 5.41
CA HIS A 204 -7.84 6.30 4.25
C HIS A 204 -8.36 5.15 3.39
N LEU A 205 -9.65 5.03 3.24
CA LEU A 205 -10.28 4.06 2.37
C LEU A 205 -11.08 4.77 1.29
N ARG A 206 -10.90 4.37 0.05
CA ARG A 206 -11.78 4.81 -1.04
C ARG A 206 -13.05 4.02 -0.97
N TRP A 207 -14.18 4.72 -0.93
CA TRP A 207 -15.51 4.12 -0.96
C TRP A 207 -16.08 4.31 -2.37
N ALA A 208 -16.15 3.24 -3.14
CA ALA A 208 -16.79 3.21 -4.45
C ALA A 208 -18.17 2.54 -4.34
N HIS A 209 -19.12 2.99 -5.13
CA HIS A 209 -20.39 2.29 -5.25
C HIS A 209 -20.26 1.10 -6.20
N ASP A 210 -20.97 0.02 -5.88
CA ASP A 210 -21.16 -1.09 -6.79
C ASP A 210 -22.62 -1.11 -7.22
N HIS A 211 -22.83 -1.16 -8.55
CA HIS A 211 -24.17 -1.14 -9.13
C HIS A 211 -25.05 -2.28 -8.58
N GLU A 212 -24.51 -3.50 -8.50
CA GLU A 212 -25.26 -4.66 -8.02
C GLU A 212 -25.61 -4.55 -6.54
N VAL A 213 -24.68 -4.01 -5.72
CA VAL A 213 -24.90 -3.76 -4.28
C VAL A 213 -26.01 -2.73 -4.10
N VAL A 214 -25.97 -1.65 -4.88
CA VAL A 214 -27.01 -0.59 -4.81
C VAL A 214 -28.38 -1.16 -5.23
N VAL A 215 -28.45 -1.88 -6.34
CA VAL A 215 -29.72 -2.47 -6.83
C VAL A 215 -30.29 -3.47 -5.80
N ARG A 216 -29.47 -4.35 -5.25
CA ARG A 216 -29.88 -5.27 -4.18
C ARG A 216 -30.32 -4.54 -2.92
N GLY A 217 -29.58 -3.50 -2.55
CA GLY A 217 -29.88 -2.68 -1.37
C GLY A 217 -31.22 -1.94 -1.50
N LEU A 218 -31.48 -1.33 -2.65
CA LEU A 218 -32.78 -0.70 -2.96
C LEU A 218 -33.92 -1.75 -2.97
N GLY A 219 -33.64 -3.01 -3.35
CA GLY A 219 -34.54 -4.14 -3.24
C GLY A 219 -34.73 -4.66 -1.78
N GLY A 220 -34.15 -4.00 -0.79
CA GLY A 220 -34.31 -4.36 0.63
C GLY A 220 -33.19 -5.24 1.22
N THR A 221 -32.13 -5.55 0.45
CA THR A 221 -31.06 -6.47 0.89
C THR A 221 -29.70 -5.79 0.81
N TRP A 222 -29.38 -4.95 1.79
CA TRP A 222 -28.03 -4.38 1.92
C TRP A 222 -27.04 -5.42 2.45
N PRO A 223 -25.78 -5.42 1.96
CA PRO A 223 -24.75 -6.33 2.48
C PRO A 223 -24.45 -6.00 3.94
N ARG A 224 -24.42 -7.03 4.78
CA ARG A 224 -24.06 -6.89 6.19
C ARG A 224 -22.56 -7.01 6.37
N ALA A 225 -21.99 -6.19 7.24
CA ALA A 225 -20.59 -6.31 7.62
C ALA A 225 -20.37 -7.66 8.33
N THR A 226 -19.45 -8.46 7.82
CA THR A 226 -18.99 -9.67 8.46
C THR A 226 -17.90 -9.32 9.46
N LEU A 227 -18.14 -9.57 10.75
CA LEU A 227 -17.13 -9.29 11.77
C LEU A 227 -15.93 -10.22 11.59
N PRO A 228 -14.70 -9.71 11.64
CA PRO A 228 -13.51 -10.55 11.54
C PRO A 228 -13.46 -11.51 12.73
N ARG A 229 -13.30 -12.79 12.45
CA ARG A 229 -13.07 -13.80 13.49
C ARG A 229 -11.60 -13.78 13.86
N LEU A 230 -11.25 -12.96 14.83
CA LEU A 230 -9.90 -12.92 15.38
C LEU A 230 -9.70 -14.11 16.31
N ASP A 231 -8.78 -14.97 15.97
CA ASP A 231 -8.30 -16.02 16.85
C ASP A 231 -7.22 -15.44 17.78
N PRO A 232 -7.46 -15.30 19.10
CA PRO A 232 -6.47 -14.73 20.01
C PRO A 232 -5.15 -15.50 20.01
N GLY A 233 -5.17 -16.80 19.73
CA GLY A 233 -3.97 -17.62 19.62
C GLY A 233 -3.11 -17.27 18.40
N LYS A 234 -3.73 -16.81 17.31
CA LYS A 234 -3.02 -16.38 16.09
C LYS A 234 -2.56 -14.93 16.17
N LEU A 235 -3.21 -14.10 16.98
CA LEU A 235 -2.92 -12.66 17.00
C LEU A 235 -1.49 -12.36 17.43
N SER A 236 -0.97 -13.06 18.44
CA SER A 236 0.42 -12.85 18.90
C SER A 236 1.43 -13.13 17.79
N GLY A 237 1.29 -14.27 17.09
CA GLY A 237 2.17 -14.61 15.95
C GLY A 237 2.03 -13.64 14.78
N ALA A 238 0.80 -13.15 14.53
CA ALA A 238 0.54 -12.16 13.49
C ALA A 238 1.17 -10.80 13.83
N VAL A 239 1.15 -10.37 15.09
CA VAL A 239 1.85 -9.15 15.55
C VAL A 239 3.35 -9.28 15.35
N ASP A 240 3.94 -10.42 15.71
CA ASP A 240 5.39 -10.65 15.53
C ASP A 240 5.77 -10.72 14.05
N PHE A 241 4.94 -11.32 13.21
CA PHE A 241 5.11 -11.30 11.76
C PHE A 241 5.06 -9.88 11.20
N ALA A 242 4.01 -9.11 11.54
CA ALA A 242 3.84 -7.73 11.10
C ALA A 242 5.02 -6.84 11.55
N ARG A 243 5.50 -7.03 12.79
CA ARG A 243 6.66 -6.30 13.32
C ARG A 243 7.92 -6.61 12.52
N ARG A 244 8.21 -7.89 12.25
CA ARG A 244 9.37 -8.27 11.41
C ARG A 244 9.29 -7.68 10.01
N ALA A 245 8.12 -7.72 9.39
CA ALA A 245 7.91 -7.20 8.05
C ALA A 245 8.13 -5.68 7.96
N VAL A 246 7.47 -4.92 8.84
CA VAL A 246 7.58 -3.45 8.86
C VAL A 246 8.98 -3.02 9.27
N CYS A 247 9.54 -3.56 10.35
CA CYS A 247 10.89 -3.20 10.79
C CYS A 247 11.95 -3.60 9.77
N GLY A 248 11.83 -4.77 9.14
CA GLY A 248 12.74 -5.22 8.09
C GLY A 248 12.75 -4.28 6.88
N LEU A 249 11.56 -3.88 6.41
CA LEU A 249 11.44 -2.89 5.32
C LEU A 249 12.08 -1.55 5.73
N LEU A 250 11.72 -1.01 6.89
CA LEU A 250 12.20 0.31 7.32
C LEU A 250 13.70 0.34 7.62
N SER A 251 14.28 -0.77 8.07
CA SER A 251 15.73 -0.92 8.22
C SER A 251 16.44 -0.91 6.87
N ALA A 252 15.89 -1.58 5.87
CA ALA A 252 16.43 -1.60 4.51
C ALA A 252 16.19 -0.30 3.74
N ARG A 253 15.13 0.45 4.10
CA ARG A 253 14.69 1.67 3.40
C ARG A 253 14.37 2.80 4.40
N PRO A 254 15.38 3.38 5.07
CA PRO A 254 15.17 4.41 6.10
C PRO A 254 14.39 5.65 5.61
N ALA A 255 14.48 5.98 4.33
CA ALA A 255 13.74 7.10 3.72
C ALA A 255 12.21 6.93 3.76
N LEU A 256 11.71 5.70 3.99
CA LEU A 256 10.28 5.43 4.12
C LEU A 256 9.73 5.67 5.54
N VAL A 257 10.59 5.85 6.54
CA VAL A 257 10.16 6.09 7.93
C VAL A 257 9.30 7.35 8.04
N HIS A 258 9.74 8.42 7.36
CA HIS A 258 9.02 9.69 7.35
C HIS A 258 9.21 10.39 6.00
N ARG A 259 8.11 10.62 5.28
CA ARG A 259 8.13 11.30 3.99
C ARG A 259 6.88 12.13 3.79
N LEU A 260 6.92 13.39 4.20
CA LEU A 260 5.83 14.33 3.96
C LEU A 260 5.72 14.61 2.45
N PRO A 261 4.53 14.46 1.84
CA PRO A 261 4.35 14.76 0.43
C PRO A 261 4.62 16.24 0.11
N THR A 262 5.19 16.50 -1.06
CA THR A 262 5.54 17.87 -1.52
C THR A 262 4.31 18.66 -1.98
N THR A 263 3.32 17.99 -2.58
CA THR A 263 2.10 18.64 -3.07
C THR A 263 1.01 18.68 -1.99
N GLU A 264 0.28 19.78 -1.89
CA GLU A 264 -0.80 19.96 -0.90
C GLU A 264 -1.87 18.87 -1.03
N THR A 265 -2.31 18.57 -2.23
CA THR A 265 -3.32 17.52 -2.48
C THR A 265 -2.90 16.15 -1.91
N ARG A 266 -1.62 15.81 -1.97
CA ARG A 266 -1.13 14.56 -1.39
C ARG A 266 -0.95 14.63 0.12
N ARG A 267 -0.77 15.82 0.69
CA ARG A 267 -0.67 16.02 2.15
C ARG A 267 -1.97 15.73 2.87
N GLY A 268 -3.11 15.94 2.23
CA GLY A 268 -4.44 15.60 2.75
C GLY A 268 -4.79 14.12 2.67
N GLY A 269 -3.94 13.28 2.06
CA GLY A 269 -4.09 11.83 1.98
C GLY A 269 -3.18 11.06 2.94
N PRO A 270 -3.03 9.74 2.75
CA PRO A 270 -2.13 8.90 3.53
C PRO A 270 -0.67 9.13 3.13
N TRP A 271 0.23 9.18 4.11
CA TRP A 271 1.67 9.31 3.90
C TRP A 271 2.47 8.70 5.05
N PRO A 272 3.73 8.23 4.79
CA PRO A 272 4.51 7.50 5.77
C PRO A 272 5.06 8.39 6.88
N SER A 273 4.80 8.00 8.11
CA SER A 273 5.30 8.57 9.35
C SER A 273 5.44 7.47 10.39
N PRO A 274 6.17 7.65 11.49
CA PRO A 274 6.21 6.65 12.55
C PRO A 274 4.82 6.24 13.04
N ARG A 275 3.86 7.18 13.13
CA ARG A 275 2.47 6.91 13.51
C ARG A 275 1.75 6.05 12.47
N SER A 276 1.80 6.42 11.20
CA SER A 276 1.10 5.67 10.16
C SER A 276 1.71 4.28 9.96
N TRP A 277 2.99 4.08 10.24
CA TRP A 277 3.62 2.77 10.26
C TRP A 277 3.16 1.91 11.45
N ASP A 278 2.95 2.50 12.63
CA ASP A 278 2.37 1.80 13.78
C ASP A 278 0.92 1.36 13.50
N MET A 279 0.11 2.24 12.87
CA MET A 279 -1.22 1.88 12.38
C MET A 279 -1.16 0.76 11.33
N ALA A 280 -0.25 0.83 10.37
CA ALA A 280 -0.08 -0.19 9.33
C ALA A 280 0.34 -1.54 9.93
N LEU A 281 1.24 -1.55 10.93
CA LEU A 281 1.64 -2.74 11.67
C LEU A 281 0.43 -3.38 12.35
N SER A 282 -0.38 -2.59 13.04
CA SER A 282 -1.58 -3.06 13.72
C SER A 282 -2.58 -3.68 12.72
N LEU A 283 -2.84 -2.99 11.60
CA LEU A 283 -3.75 -3.49 10.57
C LEU A 283 -3.24 -4.75 9.88
N LEU A 284 -1.94 -4.82 9.60
CA LEU A 284 -1.32 -6.01 9.03
C LEU A 284 -1.49 -7.22 9.97
N ALA A 285 -1.26 -7.02 11.27
CA ALA A 285 -1.45 -8.07 12.28
C ALA A 285 -2.92 -8.53 12.35
N PHE A 286 -3.87 -7.59 12.42
CA PHE A 286 -5.30 -7.91 12.48
C PHE A 286 -5.78 -8.65 11.24
N ALA A 287 -5.44 -8.15 10.05
CA ALA A 287 -5.85 -8.76 8.79
C ALA A 287 -5.20 -10.15 8.59
N THR A 288 -3.94 -10.33 8.99
CA THR A 288 -3.26 -11.63 8.98
C THR A 288 -3.94 -12.62 9.94
N ALA A 289 -4.26 -12.20 11.18
CA ALA A 289 -4.95 -13.04 12.16
C ALA A 289 -6.37 -13.41 11.72
N ALA A 290 -7.04 -12.52 10.98
CA ALA A 290 -8.36 -12.75 10.40
C ALA A 290 -8.33 -13.64 9.14
N GLY A 291 -7.16 -13.89 8.54
CA GLY A 291 -7.04 -14.61 7.27
C GLY A 291 -7.57 -13.81 6.08
N SER A 292 -7.49 -12.49 6.14
CA SER A 292 -8.00 -11.60 5.10
C SER A 292 -7.24 -11.72 3.79
N SER A 293 -7.92 -11.41 2.69
CA SER A 293 -7.34 -11.46 1.35
C SER A 293 -6.21 -10.44 1.15
N ARG A 294 -5.37 -10.68 0.16
CA ARG A 294 -4.31 -9.76 -0.26
C ARG A 294 -4.85 -8.39 -0.66
N GLU A 295 -6.04 -8.35 -1.24
CA GLU A 295 -6.71 -7.11 -1.64
C GLU A 295 -7.07 -6.26 -0.42
N VAL A 296 -7.62 -6.87 0.63
CA VAL A 296 -7.92 -6.20 1.91
C VAL A 296 -6.64 -5.65 2.55
N LEU A 297 -5.58 -6.46 2.61
CA LEU A 297 -4.27 -6.02 3.09
C LEU A 297 -3.75 -4.82 2.30
N SER A 298 -3.89 -4.85 0.98
CA SER A 298 -3.48 -3.75 0.11
C SER A 298 -4.24 -2.46 0.41
N LEU A 299 -5.57 -2.53 0.58
CA LEU A 299 -6.37 -1.36 0.94
C LEU A 299 -5.94 -0.75 2.26
N LEU A 300 -5.77 -1.58 3.29
CA LEU A 300 -5.43 -1.14 4.65
C LEU A 300 -4.03 -0.50 4.71
N VAL A 301 -3.03 -1.17 4.16
CA VAL A 301 -1.64 -0.70 4.21
C VAL A 301 -1.46 0.58 3.38
N ARG A 302 -1.97 0.59 2.14
CA ARG A 302 -1.89 1.77 1.26
C ARG A 302 -2.71 2.93 1.80
N GLY A 303 -3.87 2.64 2.40
CA GLY A 303 -4.69 3.63 3.08
C GLY A 303 -4.04 4.26 4.31
N THR A 304 -2.96 3.68 4.82
CA THR A 304 -2.28 4.16 6.02
C THR A 304 -0.98 4.90 5.69
N VAL A 305 -0.09 4.30 4.90
CA VAL A 305 1.24 4.85 4.60
C VAL A 305 1.35 5.45 3.20
N GLY A 306 0.29 5.38 2.40
CA GLY A 306 0.26 5.83 1.01
C GLY A 306 0.65 4.73 0.02
N ASP A 307 0.33 4.96 -1.26
CA ASP A 307 0.47 3.94 -2.32
C ASP A 307 1.90 3.43 -2.47
N GLY A 308 2.89 4.30 -2.63
CA GLY A 308 4.28 3.90 -2.86
C GLY A 308 4.84 3.05 -1.71
N PRO A 309 4.91 3.58 -0.47
CA PRO A 309 5.38 2.82 0.69
C PRO A 309 4.56 1.57 0.98
N GLY A 310 3.24 1.63 0.76
CA GLY A 310 2.34 0.48 0.93
C GLY A 310 2.65 -0.65 -0.03
N LEU A 311 2.86 -0.36 -1.31
CA LEU A 311 3.25 -1.34 -2.32
C LEU A 311 4.64 -1.93 -2.02
N GLU A 312 5.59 -1.13 -1.51
CA GLU A 312 6.90 -1.62 -1.10
C GLU A 312 6.78 -2.61 0.07
N LEU A 313 5.91 -2.34 1.07
CA LEU A 313 5.64 -3.29 2.16
C LEU A 313 5.02 -4.57 1.62
N LEU A 314 3.99 -4.47 0.78
CA LEU A 314 3.35 -5.63 0.19
C LEU A 314 4.32 -6.49 -0.62
N ALA A 315 5.18 -5.88 -1.43
CA ALA A 315 6.23 -6.59 -2.15
C ALA A 315 7.30 -7.22 -1.22
N SER A 316 7.53 -6.62 -0.05
CA SER A 316 8.40 -7.18 0.99
C SER A 316 7.78 -8.42 1.62
N LEU A 317 6.46 -8.40 1.90
CA LEU A 317 5.72 -9.57 2.39
C LEU A 317 5.80 -10.73 1.42
N ASP A 318 5.60 -10.47 0.12
CA ASP A 318 5.72 -11.49 -0.92
C ASP A 318 7.09 -12.16 -0.91
N ARG A 319 8.16 -11.40 -0.64
CA ARG A 319 9.52 -11.97 -0.52
C ARG A 319 9.73 -12.75 0.77
N MET A 320 9.03 -12.43 1.85
CA MET A 320 9.09 -13.20 3.11
C MET A 320 8.37 -14.55 3.00
N ASP A 321 7.41 -14.66 2.08
CA ASP A 321 6.69 -15.91 1.80
C ASP A 321 7.43 -16.83 0.80
N LEU A 322 8.63 -16.41 0.33
CA LEU A 322 9.44 -17.27 -0.53
C LEU A 322 10.02 -18.44 0.28
N PRO A 323 9.91 -19.67 -0.24
CA PRO A 323 10.54 -20.80 0.40
C PRO A 323 12.05 -20.64 0.44
N ASP A 324 12.66 -21.13 1.53
CA ASP A 324 14.12 -21.12 1.68
C ASP A 324 14.77 -21.94 0.55
N PRO A 325 15.65 -21.36 -0.27
CA PRO A 325 16.34 -22.09 -1.34
C PRO A 325 17.12 -23.33 -0.86
N GLU A 326 17.67 -23.28 0.37
CA GLU A 326 18.38 -24.43 0.92
C GLU A 326 17.42 -25.57 1.30
N ALA A 327 16.24 -25.25 1.84
CA ALA A 327 15.21 -26.24 2.10
C ALA A 327 14.67 -26.87 0.80
N LEU A 328 14.48 -26.07 -0.27
CA LEU A 328 14.11 -26.58 -1.59
C LEU A 328 15.14 -27.52 -2.17
N LEU A 329 16.44 -27.20 -2.04
CA LEU A 329 17.54 -28.03 -2.52
C LEU A 329 17.72 -29.31 -1.70
N ALA A 330 17.38 -29.30 -0.41
CA ALA A 330 17.49 -30.45 0.46
C ALA A 330 16.42 -31.52 0.15
N ASP A 331 15.22 -31.13 -0.25
CA ASP A 331 14.13 -32.04 -0.64
C ASP A 331 13.41 -31.54 -1.90
N PRO A 332 14.01 -31.70 -3.09
CA PRO A 332 13.40 -31.23 -4.33
C PRO A 332 12.12 -32.00 -4.70
N ALA A 333 11.95 -33.24 -4.21
CA ALA A 333 10.75 -34.03 -4.47
C ALA A 333 9.55 -33.60 -3.63
N GLY A 334 9.75 -33.29 -2.36
CA GLY A 334 8.72 -32.76 -1.45
C GLY A 334 8.54 -31.25 -1.52
N ALA A 335 9.38 -30.53 -2.25
CA ALA A 335 9.36 -29.08 -2.32
C ALA A 335 8.00 -28.54 -2.79
N VAL A 336 7.44 -27.57 -2.07
CA VAL A 336 6.24 -26.83 -2.47
C VAL A 336 6.65 -25.52 -3.13
N LEU A 337 6.48 -25.43 -4.45
CA LEU A 337 6.72 -24.19 -5.19
C LEU A 337 5.50 -23.28 -5.12
N PRO A 338 5.67 -21.96 -5.02
CA PRO A 338 4.58 -21.01 -5.02
C PRO A 338 3.67 -21.15 -6.25
N GLU A 339 2.35 -20.99 -6.07
CA GLU A 339 1.39 -21.02 -7.19
C GLU A 339 1.49 -19.75 -8.06
N ARG A 340 1.75 -18.60 -7.46
CA ARG A 340 1.93 -17.33 -8.17
C ARG A 340 3.22 -17.36 -9.00
N GLY A 341 3.10 -17.03 -10.28
CA GLY A 341 4.22 -17.10 -11.23
C GLY A 341 5.43 -16.22 -10.84
N ASP A 342 5.20 -15.01 -10.31
CA ASP A 342 6.26 -14.11 -9.88
C ASP A 342 7.02 -14.61 -8.63
N LEU A 343 6.32 -15.21 -7.67
CA LEU A 343 6.94 -15.83 -6.50
C LEU A 343 7.66 -17.13 -6.88
N ARG A 344 7.09 -17.93 -7.80
CA ARG A 344 7.73 -19.11 -8.33
C ARG A 344 9.04 -18.77 -9.05
N GLN A 345 9.02 -17.75 -9.91
CA GLN A 345 10.24 -17.24 -10.55
C GLN A 345 11.30 -16.84 -9.51
N ALA A 346 10.90 -16.05 -8.50
CA ALA A 346 11.82 -15.61 -7.45
C ALA A 346 12.39 -16.78 -6.63
N ALA A 347 11.58 -17.81 -6.35
CA ALA A 347 12.04 -19.03 -5.67
C ALA A 347 13.08 -19.80 -6.51
N LEU A 348 12.82 -19.98 -7.81
CA LEU A 348 13.76 -20.64 -8.73
C LEU A 348 15.06 -19.83 -8.91
N ASP A 349 14.98 -18.50 -9.02
CA ASP A 349 16.14 -17.61 -9.07
C ASP A 349 16.96 -17.70 -7.78
N GLY A 350 16.29 -17.81 -6.62
CA GLY A 350 16.91 -18.04 -5.32
C GLY A 350 17.70 -19.36 -5.27
N VAL A 351 17.09 -20.44 -5.75
CA VAL A 351 17.72 -21.77 -5.86
C VAL A 351 18.98 -21.72 -6.73
N VAL A 352 18.87 -21.13 -7.93
CA VAL A 352 20.04 -21.01 -8.85
C VAL A 352 21.14 -20.13 -8.21
N THR A 353 20.78 -19.08 -7.52
CA THR A 353 21.74 -18.22 -6.79
C THR A 353 22.44 -18.97 -5.68
N ALA A 354 21.72 -19.80 -4.92
CA ALA A 354 22.28 -20.64 -3.86
C ALA A 354 23.30 -21.65 -4.40
N VAL A 355 22.99 -22.30 -5.54
CA VAL A 355 23.92 -23.21 -6.22
C VAL A 355 25.14 -22.46 -6.75
N ARG A 356 24.96 -21.30 -7.37
CA ARG A 356 26.05 -20.47 -7.89
C ARG A 356 27.00 -19.99 -6.80
N THR A 357 26.46 -19.63 -5.63
CA THR A 357 27.24 -19.15 -4.47
C THR A 357 28.07 -20.28 -3.86
N ARG A 358 27.54 -21.48 -3.85
CA ARG A 358 28.21 -22.67 -3.30
C ARG A 358 27.98 -23.84 -4.25
N PRO A 359 28.79 -23.97 -5.35
CA PRO A 359 28.65 -25.00 -6.34
C PRO A 359 28.95 -26.37 -5.74
N ASP A 360 28.00 -27.30 -5.87
CA ASP A 360 28.09 -28.69 -5.47
C ASP A 360 27.25 -29.54 -6.41
N ARG A 361 27.71 -30.75 -6.73
CA ARG A 361 27.05 -31.65 -7.67
C ARG A 361 25.63 -31.99 -7.23
N ALA A 362 25.45 -32.38 -5.98
CA ALA A 362 24.13 -32.78 -5.47
C ALA A 362 23.14 -31.60 -5.49
N ARG A 363 23.60 -30.41 -5.14
CA ARG A 363 22.80 -29.20 -5.20
C ARG A 363 22.42 -28.80 -6.62
N TRP A 364 23.35 -28.99 -7.56
CA TRP A 364 23.11 -28.71 -8.97
C TRP A 364 22.07 -29.68 -9.56
N ASP A 365 22.17 -31.00 -9.26
CA ASP A 365 21.19 -32.01 -9.66
C ASP A 365 19.81 -31.72 -9.02
N ALA A 366 19.77 -31.36 -7.75
CA ALA A 366 18.55 -30.96 -7.05
C ALA A 366 17.86 -29.71 -7.66
N ALA A 367 18.65 -28.73 -8.08
CA ALA A 367 18.13 -27.55 -8.76
C ALA A 367 17.48 -27.88 -10.11
N TRP A 368 18.11 -28.79 -10.89
CA TRP A 368 17.52 -29.29 -12.14
C TRP A 368 16.20 -30.03 -11.91
N ALA A 369 16.11 -30.86 -10.88
CA ALA A 369 14.88 -31.53 -10.52
C ALA A 369 13.73 -30.52 -10.19
N LEU A 370 14.04 -29.43 -9.49
CA LEU A 370 13.08 -28.34 -9.20
C LEU A 370 12.63 -27.62 -10.48
N LEU A 371 13.55 -27.37 -11.43
CA LEU A 371 13.19 -26.72 -12.69
C LEU A 371 12.29 -27.62 -13.54
N VAL A 372 12.53 -28.96 -13.59
CA VAL A 372 11.62 -29.90 -14.26
C VAL A 372 10.24 -29.90 -13.64
N ARG A 373 10.15 -29.95 -12.32
CA ARG A 373 8.84 -29.85 -11.64
C ARG A 373 8.11 -28.53 -11.94
N ALA A 374 8.82 -27.42 -12.01
CA ALA A 374 8.22 -26.14 -12.40
C ALA A 374 7.69 -26.17 -13.84
N LEU A 375 8.39 -26.87 -14.74
CA LEU A 375 7.96 -27.09 -16.13
C LEU A 375 6.67 -27.93 -16.20
N GLU A 376 6.62 -29.05 -15.46
CA GLU A 376 5.47 -29.95 -15.39
C GLU A 376 4.20 -29.27 -14.86
N THR A 377 4.36 -28.26 -13.99
CA THR A 377 3.25 -27.44 -13.47
C THR A 377 2.75 -26.35 -14.44
N GLY A 378 3.20 -26.37 -15.71
CA GLY A 378 2.64 -25.53 -16.79
C GLY A 378 3.22 -24.13 -16.90
N ALA A 379 4.43 -23.88 -16.40
CA ALA A 379 5.07 -22.57 -16.45
C ALA A 379 6.43 -22.59 -17.19
N PRO A 380 6.48 -22.96 -18.48
CA PRO A 380 7.73 -23.09 -19.25
C PRO A 380 8.52 -21.78 -19.33
N ASP A 381 7.84 -20.64 -19.40
CA ASP A 381 8.50 -19.33 -19.52
C ASP A 381 9.31 -18.95 -18.28
N LEU A 382 8.92 -19.46 -17.10
CA LEU A 382 9.60 -19.17 -15.82
C LEU A 382 10.90 -19.98 -15.67
N VAL A 383 11.10 -21.04 -16.43
CA VAL A 383 12.21 -21.98 -16.28
C VAL A 383 13.38 -21.63 -17.19
N VAL A 384 13.17 -20.91 -18.29
CA VAL A 384 14.20 -20.66 -19.33
C VAL A 384 15.42 -19.91 -18.76
N VAL A 385 15.21 -18.82 -18.06
CA VAL A 385 16.31 -18.01 -17.51
C VAL A 385 17.05 -18.73 -16.38
N PRO A 386 16.37 -19.31 -15.37
CA PRO A 386 17.00 -20.13 -14.35
C PRO A 386 17.81 -21.31 -14.94
N ALA A 387 17.26 -22.04 -15.93
CA ALA A 387 17.92 -23.15 -16.56
C ALA A 387 19.21 -22.73 -17.31
N THR A 388 19.14 -21.61 -18.03
CA THR A 388 20.32 -21.08 -18.74
C THR A 388 21.42 -20.68 -17.76
N THR A 389 21.04 -20.04 -16.65
CA THR A 389 21.98 -19.63 -15.60
C THR A 389 22.58 -20.84 -14.88
N LEU A 390 21.75 -21.83 -14.56
CA LEU A 390 22.19 -23.06 -13.89
C LEU A 390 23.14 -23.89 -14.79
N ALA A 391 22.87 -23.96 -16.09
CA ALA A 391 23.75 -24.62 -17.04
C ALA A 391 25.16 -24.00 -17.11
N ALA A 392 25.26 -22.68 -16.90
CA ALA A 392 26.54 -21.98 -16.88
C ALA A 392 27.39 -22.27 -15.63
N VAL A 393 26.80 -22.83 -14.58
CA VAL A 393 27.49 -23.18 -13.32
C VAL A 393 28.13 -24.58 -13.39
N ARG A 394 27.82 -25.35 -14.43
CA ARG A 394 28.32 -26.72 -14.60
C ARG A 394 29.86 -26.77 -14.58
N GLN A 395 30.42 -27.69 -13.80
CA GLN A 395 31.85 -28.02 -13.83
C GLN A 395 32.12 -29.14 -14.83
N GLU A 396 33.35 -29.23 -15.34
CA GLU A 396 33.72 -30.16 -16.44
C GLU A 396 33.49 -31.62 -16.07
N ASP A 397 33.64 -31.98 -14.81
CA ASP A 397 33.49 -33.34 -14.26
C ASP A 397 32.03 -33.72 -13.92
N TRP A 398 31.07 -32.81 -14.13
CA TRP A 398 29.67 -33.13 -13.89
C TRP A 398 28.97 -33.67 -15.13
N ASP A 399 28.35 -34.86 -15.01
CA ASP A 399 27.52 -35.42 -16.08
C ASP A 399 26.27 -34.55 -16.26
N VAL A 400 25.77 -34.54 -17.49
CA VAL A 400 24.53 -33.83 -17.81
C VAL A 400 23.35 -34.60 -17.21
N PRO A 401 22.52 -34.04 -16.32
CA PRO A 401 21.37 -34.75 -15.78
C PRO A 401 20.36 -35.06 -16.89
N ALA A 402 19.71 -36.24 -16.82
CA ALA A 402 18.62 -36.61 -17.74
C ALA A 402 17.49 -35.55 -17.77
N ALA A 403 17.29 -34.80 -16.68
CA ALA A 403 16.37 -33.67 -16.57
C ALA A 403 16.62 -32.57 -17.62
N ILE A 404 17.85 -32.40 -18.12
CA ILE A 404 18.17 -31.39 -19.14
C ILE A 404 17.60 -31.80 -20.52
N GLU A 405 17.41 -33.07 -20.81
CA GLU A 405 16.81 -33.51 -22.07
C GLU A 405 15.38 -33.01 -22.22
N HIS A 406 14.61 -32.98 -21.15
CA HIS A 406 13.26 -32.41 -21.12
C HIS A 406 13.25 -30.87 -21.33
N LEU A 407 14.31 -30.18 -20.94
CA LEU A 407 14.47 -28.74 -21.10
C LEU A 407 15.20 -28.33 -22.37
N ALA A 408 15.91 -29.25 -23.03
CA ALA A 408 16.68 -28.97 -24.25
C ALA A 408 15.82 -28.40 -25.39
N GLY A 409 14.58 -28.86 -25.52
CA GLY A 409 13.58 -28.30 -26.43
C GLY A 409 13.24 -26.84 -26.12
N VAL A 410 13.00 -26.52 -24.88
CA VAL A 410 12.61 -25.17 -24.39
C VAL A 410 13.79 -24.20 -24.53
N VAL A 411 14.99 -24.58 -24.09
CA VAL A 411 16.23 -23.79 -24.20
C VAL A 411 16.65 -23.59 -25.68
N SER A 412 16.45 -24.58 -26.54
CA SER A 412 16.76 -24.45 -27.98
C SER A 412 15.80 -23.52 -28.71
N LEU A 413 14.53 -23.47 -28.31
CA LEU A 413 13.52 -22.55 -28.83
C LEU A 413 13.85 -21.11 -28.41
N SER A 414 14.25 -20.86 -27.14
CA SER A 414 14.70 -19.56 -26.67
C SER A 414 15.91 -19.04 -27.44
N ARG A 415 16.96 -19.85 -27.60
CA ARG A 415 18.14 -19.46 -28.39
C ARG A 415 17.84 -19.18 -29.87
N ARG A 416 16.83 -19.83 -30.45
CA ARG A 416 16.35 -19.49 -31.80
C ARG A 416 15.61 -18.17 -31.85
N ALA A 417 14.81 -17.85 -30.83
CA ALA A 417 14.12 -16.58 -30.69
C ALA A 417 15.11 -15.41 -30.49
N ASP A 418 16.11 -15.59 -29.62
CA ASP A 418 17.18 -14.60 -29.41
C ASP A 418 17.98 -14.31 -30.66
N ARG A 419 18.40 -15.33 -31.40
CA ARG A 419 19.11 -15.17 -32.69
C ARG A 419 18.24 -14.57 -33.80
N ALA A 420 16.93 -14.74 -33.72
CA ALA A 420 15.99 -14.08 -34.63
C ALA A 420 15.84 -12.60 -34.27
N ALA A 421 15.74 -12.27 -32.98
CA ALA A 421 15.70 -10.91 -32.50
C ALA A 421 16.99 -10.14 -32.80
N GLU A 422 18.16 -10.75 -32.58
CA GLU A 422 19.46 -10.14 -32.94
C GLU A 422 19.59 -9.90 -34.47
N ARG A 423 19.09 -10.81 -35.30
CA ARG A 423 19.07 -10.62 -36.76
C ARG A 423 18.15 -9.49 -37.19
N VAL A 424 17.01 -9.32 -36.53
CA VAL A 424 16.09 -8.20 -36.81
C VAL A 424 16.70 -6.87 -36.35
N ALA A 425 17.29 -6.84 -35.15
CA ALA A 425 17.98 -5.66 -34.62
C ALA A 425 19.16 -5.23 -35.51
N ARG A 426 19.96 -6.18 -35.99
CA ARG A 426 21.10 -5.91 -36.91
C ARG A 426 20.64 -5.39 -38.26
N ARG A 427 19.54 -5.93 -38.82
CA ARG A 427 18.94 -5.41 -40.06
C ARG A 427 18.36 -4.00 -39.90
N ALA A 428 17.80 -3.69 -38.73
CA ALA A 428 17.31 -2.34 -38.43
C ALA A 428 18.46 -1.34 -38.33
N ALA A 429 19.55 -1.72 -37.64
CA ALA A 429 20.76 -0.88 -37.54
C ALA A 429 21.45 -0.66 -38.91
N ASP A 430 21.54 -1.69 -39.76
CA ASP A 430 22.09 -1.59 -41.10
C ASP A 430 21.21 -0.70 -42.01
N ALA A 431 19.89 -0.68 -41.79
CA ALA A 431 18.97 0.17 -42.55
C ALA A 431 19.02 1.66 -42.10
N GLU A 432 19.39 1.93 -40.87
CA GLU A 432 19.61 3.29 -40.35
C GLU A 432 21.00 3.84 -40.76
N ALA A 433 22.02 3.00 -40.83
CA ALA A 433 23.37 3.38 -41.25
C ALA A 433 23.52 3.61 -42.78
N GLY A 434 22.54 3.14 -43.57
CA GLY A 434 22.49 3.33 -45.04
C GLY A 434 21.68 4.55 -45.49
N ARG A 435 21.23 5.41 -44.61
CA ARG A 435 20.58 6.69 -44.86
C ARG A 435 21.48 7.85 -44.46
#